data_a0a6259c6baddd3d374e0306e39c4ea8
#
_entry.id   a0a6259c6baddd3d374e0306e39c4ea8
#
_cell.length_a   1.000
_cell.length_b   1.000
_cell.length_c   1.000
_cell.angle_alpha   90.00
_cell.angle_beta   90.00
_cell.angle_gamma   90.00
#
_symmetry.space_group_name_H-M   'P 1'
#
loop_
_entity.id
_entity.type
_entity.pdbx_description
1 polymer ?
#
loop_
_entity_poly.entity_id
_entity_poly.type
_entity_poly.pdbx_seq_one_letter_code
_entity_poly.pdbx_strand_id
1 'polypeptide(L)'
;MIEITVYSILINASFKINKNLLSIFPESKVNNYKMTLLPNSITGIKEAKKDTSIVNFMISNNNNLSTLELTIFNIPYPKSIVQIVKNKQVVKELRVSGKKLEYSNSRCNPGDYEIKLIGDLNGDGYWTVGNIEKKVLPEPIVDYNGVLQLKKNWTSNIQWDFKL
;
A
#
# COMPACT_ATOMS: atom_id res chain seq x y z
N MET A 1 -27.53 -10.40 2.47
CA MET A 1 -27.03 -10.72 3.85
C MET A 1 -25.55 -11.04 3.75
N ILE A 2 -24.74 -10.53 4.65
CA ILE A 2 -23.31 -10.82 4.74
C ILE A 2 -23.12 -11.71 5.97
N GLU A 3 -22.49 -12.86 5.75
CA GLU A 3 -22.19 -13.81 6.84
C GLU A 3 -20.68 -13.91 7.00
N ILE A 4 -20.20 -13.91 8.23
CA ILE A 4 -18.79 -14.12 8.55
C ILE A 4 -18.69 -15.35 9.44
N THR A 5 -17.90 -16.29 9.01
CA THR A 5 -17.68 -17.54 9.72
C THR A 5 -16.21 -17.76 10.06
N VAL A 6 -15.97 -18.41 11.20
CA VAL A 6 -14.65 -18.88 11.63
C VAL A 6 -14.80 -20.36 11.96
N TYR A 7 -14.07 -21.23 11.26
CA TYR A 7 -14.19 -22.67 11.46
C TYR A 7 -15.64 -23.19 11.52
N SER A 8 -16.51 -22.67 10.63
CA SER A 8 -17.94 -22.97 10.57
C SER A 8 -18.80 -22.39 11.70
N ILE A 9 -18.28 -21.48 12.51
CA ILE A 9 -19.07 -20.74 13.50
C ILE A 9 -19.40 -19.38 12.93
N LEU A 10 -20.70 -19.02 12.91
CA LEU A 10 -21.15 -17.69 12.52
C LEU A 10 -20.74 -16.69 13.60
N ILE A 11 -20.15 -15.58 13.22
CA ILE A 11 -19.80 -14.47 14.13
C ILE A 11 -20.49 -13.19 13.71
N ASN A 12 -20.85 -12.39 14.71
CA ASN A 12 -21.39 -11.06 14.48
C ASN A 12 -20.29 -10.11 13.98
N ALA A 13 -20.67 -9.18 13.15
CA ALA A 13 -19.81 -8.11 12.69
C ALA A 13 -20.59 -6.85 12.44
N SER A 14 -20.00 -5.71 12.74
CA SER A 14 -20.52 -4.42 12.34
C SER A 14 -19.95 -4.00 10.98
N PHE A 15 -20.68 -3.19 10.25
CA PHE A 15 -20.34 -2.77 8.89
C PHE A 15 -20.36 -1.26 8.76
N LYS A 16 -19.44 -0.71 8.02
CA LYS A 16 -19.42 0.69 7.62
C LYS A 16 -19.15 0.79 6.13
N ILE A 17 -20.03 1.50 5.43
CA ILE A 17 -19.88 1.78 3.99
C ILE A 17 -19.50 3.25 3.83
N ASN A 18 -18.42 3.49 3.09
CA ASN A 18 -18.00 4.83 2.70
C ASN A 18 -17.64 4.82 1.20
N LYS A 19 -18.50 5.44 0.38
CA LYS A 19 -18.41 5.41 -1.09
C LYS A 19 -18.30 3.94 -1.59
N ASN A 20 -17.13 3.56 -2.09
CA ASN A 20 -16.85 2.23 -2.66
C ASN A 20 -16.13 1.30 -1.68
N LEU A 21 -15.99 1.70 -0.42
CA LEU A 21 -15.30 0.93 0.60
C LEU A 21 -16.30 0.35 1.60
N LEU A 22 -16.33 -0.98 1.69
CA LEU A 22 -17.01 -1.71 2.75
C LEU A 22 -16.01 -2.08 3.84
N SER A 23 -16.14 -1.49 5.01
CA SER A 23 -15.35 -1.85 6.20
C SER A 23 -16.14 -2.79 7.08
N ILE A 24 -15.51 -3.87 7.51
CA ILE A 24 -16.13 -4.93 8.32
C ILE A 24 -15.36 -5.06 9.62
N PHE A 25 -16.07 -5.04 10.73
CA PHE A 25 -15.51 -5.11 12.09
C PHE A 25 -16.08 -6.33 12.79
N PRO A 26 -15.40 -7.50 12.73
CA PRO A 26 -15.85 -8.69 13.44
C PRO A 26 -15.71 -8.50 14.95
N GLU A 27 -16.71 -8.97 15.71
CA GLU A 27 -16.70 -8.87 17.17
C GLU A 27 -15.73 -9.86 17.83
N SER A 28 -15.41 -10.95 17.15
CA SER A 28 -14.45 -11.95 17.63
C SER A 28 -13.07 -11.73 17.03
N LYS A 29 -12.03 -11.77 17.86
CA LYS A 29 -10.62 -11.68 17.44
C LYS A 29 -10.05 -13.08 17.21
N VAL A 30 -10.07 -13.52 15.98
CA VAL A 30 -9.45 -14.77 15.52
C VAL A 30 -8.51 -14.49 14.36
N ASN A 31 -7.62 -15.43 14.05
CA ASN A 31 -6.62 -15.20 13.01
C ASN A 31 -7.17 -15.42 11.59
N ASN A 32 -8.14 -16.30 11.42
CA ASN A 32 -8.67 -16.65 10.09
C ASN A 32 -10.17 -16.39 10.03
N TYR A 33 -10.60 -15.74 8.97
CA TYR A 33 -12.01 -15.47 8.69
C TYR A 33 -12.37 -15.96 7.29
N LYS A 34 -13.58 -16.44 7.17
CA LYS A 34 -14.24 -16.69 5.90
C LYS A 34 -15.47 -15.79 5.84
N MET A 35 -15.50 -14.90 4.87
CA MET A 35 -16.65 -14.05 4.60
C MET A 35 -17.42 -14.61 3.41
N THR A 36 -18.71 -14.81 3.58
CA THR A 36 -19.61 -15.24 2.52
C THR A 36 -20.58 -14.11 2.21
N LEU A 37 -20.54 -13.63 0.99
CA LEU A 37 -21.50 -12.66 0.47
C LEU A 37 -22.60 -13.43 -0.26
N LEU A 38 -23.79 -13.48 0.31
CA LEU A 38 -24.93 -14.14 -0.30
C LEU A 38 -25.44 -13.36 -1.53
N PRO A 39 -26.18 -13.99 -2.42
CA PRO A 39 -26.79 -13.31 -3.57
C PRO A 39 -27.57 -12.06 -3.12
N ASN A 40 -27.42 -10.98 -3.86
CA ASN A 40 -28.07 -9.69 -3.59
C ASN A 40 -27.71 -9.01 -2.25
N SER A 41 -26.68 -9.46 -1.54
CA SER A 41 -26.22 -8.81 -0.29
C SER A 41 -25.59 -7.44 -0.53
N ILE A 42 -25.06 -7.20 -1.71
CA ILE A 42 -24.55 -5.90 -2.16
C ILE A 42 -25.27 -5.52 -3.46
N THR A 43 -26.02 -4.43 -3.44
CA THR A 43 -26.69 -3.87 -4.61
C THR A 43 -25.98 -2.59 -5.03
N GLY A 44 -25.58 -2.52 -6.30
CA GLY A 44 -25.00 -1.31 -6.91
C GLY A 44 -26.02 -0.63 -7.83
N ILE A 45 -25.66 0.56 -8.33
CA ILE A 45 -26.52 1.35 -9.23
C ILE A 45 -26.82 0.64 -10.56
N LYS A 46 -25.98 -0.30 -10.97
CA LYS A 46 -26.11 -0.94 -12.30
C LYS A 46 -26.52 -2.39 -12.29
N GLU A 47 -26.20 -3.21 -11.31
CA GLU A 47 -26.65 -4.61 -11.24
C GLU A 47 -26.41 -5.22 -9.86
N ALA A 48 -27.36 -6.03 -9.37
CA ALA A 48 -27.18 -6.86 -8.18
C ALA A 48 -26.32 -8.08 -8.55
N LYS A 49 -25.29 -8.37 -7.76
CA LYS A 49 -24.50 -9.59 -7.93
C LYS A 49 -25.36 -10.79 -7.55
N LYS A 50 -25.67 -11.66 -8.52
CA LYS A 50 -26.58 -12.79 -8.33
C LYS A 50 -25.92 -14.00 -7.66
N ASP A 51 -24.59 -14.04 -7.60
CA ASP A 51 -23.84 -15.21 -7.14
C ASP A 51 -23.26 -15.01 -5.73
N THR A 52 -23.13 -16.12 -5.01
CA THR A 52 -22.41 -16.16 -3.74
C THR A 52 -20.93 -15.91 -3.97
N SER A 53 -20.35 -14.95 -3.22
CA SER A 53 -18.90 -14.71 -3.23
C SER A 53 -18.31 -15.09 -1.89
N ILE A 54 -17.19 -15.83 -1.92
CA ILE A 54 -16.46 -16.25 -0.73
C ILE A 54 -15.10 -15.54 -0.72
N VAL A 55 -14.80 -14.88 0.39
CA VAL A 55 -13.50 -14.24 0.62
C VAL A 55 -12.91 -14.83 1.90
N ASN A 56 -11.74 -15.44 1.78
CA ASN A 56 -10.96 -15.87 2.92
C ASN A 56 -9.91 -14.81 3.23
N PHE A 57 -9.80 -14.41 4.47
CA PHE A 57 -8.78 -13.48 4.92
C PHE A 57 -8.25 -13.86 6.29
N MET A 58 -7.00 -13.48 6.51
CA MET A 58 -6.29 -13.76 7.75
C MET A 58 -5.85 -12.44 8.37
N ILE A 59 -6.09 -12.27 9.66
CA ILE A 59 -5.48 -11.17 10.41
C ILE A 59 -4.06 -11.60 10.76
N SER A 60 -3.08 -10.92 10.20
CA SER A 60 -1.69 -11.15 10.60
C SER A 60 -1.47 -10.65 12.03
N ASN A 61 -0.90 -11.49 12.89
CA ASN A 61 -0.42 -11.03 14.18
C ASN A 61 0.67 -9.99 13.97
N ASN A 62 0.52 -8.82 14.59
CA ASN A 62 1.52 -7.74 14.56
C ASN A 62 2.92 -8.19 15.05
N ASN A 63 3.00 -9.31 15.77
CA ASN A 63 4.23 -9.86 16.32
C ASN A 63 5.27 -10.31 15.28
N ASN A 64 4.94 -10.25 13.99
CA ASN A 64 5.85 -10.64 12.91
C ASN A 64 6.15 -9.49 11.95
N LEU A 65 5.65 -8.30 12.22
CA LEU A 65 5.83 -7.14 11.36
C LEU A 65 7.08 -6.34 11.74
N SER A 66 7.50 -5.52 10.83
CA SER A 66 8.63 -4.59 10.98
C SER A 66 8.12 -3.16 10.93
N THR A 67 8.86 -2.24 11.51
CA THR A 67 8.65 -0.80 11.32
C THR A 67 9.68 -0.27 10.33
N LEU A 68 9.21 0.49 9.37
CA LEU A 68 10.06 1.28 8.47
C LEU A 68 9.89 2.76 8.82
N GLU A 69 11.00 3.41 9.10
CA GLU A 69 11.11 4.87 9.20
C GLU A 69 12.02 5.35 8.07
N LEU A 70 11.47 6.14 7.18
CA LEU A 70 12.18 6.66 6.01
C LEU A 70 12.18 8.18 6.05
N THR A 71 13.37 8.75 5.98
CA THR A 71 13.56 10.18 5.80
C THR A 71 14.41 10.43 4.56
N ILE A 72 13.89 11.25 3.64
CA ILE A 72 14.61 11.68 2.45
C ILE A 72 14.84 13.19 2.55
N PHE A 73 16.08 13.61 2.33
CA PHE A 73 16.48 15.00 2.38
C PHE A 73 16.98 15.51 1.03
N ASN A 74 16.91 16.85 0.85
CA ASN A 74 17.47 17.54 -0.31
C ASN A 74 16.97 16.99 -1.65
N ILE A 75 15.70 16.57 -1.72
CA ILE A 75 15.09 16.08 -2.95
C ILE A 75 15.25 17.13 -4.04
N PRO A 76 15.85 16.78 -5.20
CA PRO A 76 16.22 17.77 -6.22
C PRO A 76 15.04 18.28 -7.04
N TYR A 77 13.88 17.61 -6.95
CA TYR A 77 12.70 17.94 -7.75
C TYR A 77 11.62 18.61 -6.90
N PRO A 78 10.91 19.64 -7.42
CA PRO A 78 9.82 20.31 -6.68
C PRO A 78 8.67 19.39 -6.33
N LYS A 79 8.37 18.44 -7.23
CA LYS A 79 7.41 17.36 -7.04
C LYS A 79 8.10 16.03 -7.32
N SER A 80 7.78 15.02 -6.57
CA SER A 80 8.38 13.69 -6.69
C SER A 80 7.39 12.62 -6.27
N ILE A 81 7.63 11.42 -6.76
CA ILE A 81 6.93 10.21 -6.36
C ILE A 81 7.97 9.29 -5.74
N VAL A 82 7.75 8.86 -4.50
CA VAL A 82 8.58 7.86 -3.84
C VAL A 82 7.83 6.54 -3.85
N GLN A 83 8.44 5.53 -4.45
CA GLN A 83 7.91 4.17 -4.49
C GLN A 83 8.72 3.26 -3.59
N ILE A 84 8.02 2.50 -2.73
CA ILE A 84 8.60 1.41 -1.96
C ILE A 84 8.19 0.13 -2.67
N VAL A 85 9.19 -0.65 -3.09
CA VAL A 85 9.03 -1.82 -3.95
C VAL A 85 9.44 -3.07 -3.18
N LYS A 86 8.67 -4.15 -3.29
CA LYS A 86 9.00 -5.48 -2.79
C LYS A 86 8.70 -6.52 -3.86
N ASN A 87 9.63 -7.42 -4.12
CA ASN A 87 9.48 -8.46 -5.14
C ASN A 87 9.04 -7.88 -6.50
N LYS A 88 9.64 -6.77 -6.91
CA LYS A 88 9.31 -6.04 -8.16
C LYS A 88 7.89 -5.45 -8.22
N GLN A 89 7.18 -5.41 -7.11
CA GLN A 89 5.84 -4.81 -7.02
C GLN A 89 5.88 -3.58 -6.13
N VAL A 90 5.27 -2.50 -6.59
CA VAL A 90 5.09 -1.29 -5.78
C VAL A 90 4.10 -1.58 -4.67
N VAL A 91 4.59 -1.61 -3.43
CA VAL A 91 3.77 -1.86 -2.24
C VAL A 91 3.26 -0.56 -1.59
N LYS A 92 3.95 0.54 -1.85
CA LYS A 92 3.56 1.87 -1.40
C LYS A 92 4.06 2.94 -2.35
N GLU A 93 3.22 3.92 -2.61
CA GLU A 93 3.55 5.13 -3.37
C GLU A 93 3.23 6.36 -2.52
N LEU A 94 4.15 7.31 -2.49
CA LEU A 94 4.05 8.57 -1.74
C LEU A 94 4.33 9.73 -2.68
N ARG A 95 3.42 10.68 -2.75
CA ARG A 95 3.61 11.92 -3.49
C ARG A 95 4.22 12.96 -2.58
N VAL A 96 5.29 13.57 -3.04
CA VAL A 96 6.10 14.51 -2.26
C VAL A 96 6.12 15.86 -2.96
N SER A 97 5.85 16.92 -2.21
CA SER A 97 6.04 18.30 -2.66
C SER A 97 7.08 18.96 -1.76
N GLY A 98 8.18 19.42 -2.38
CA GLY A 98 9.29 20.02 -1.65
C GLY A 98 10.50 19.10 -1.50
N LYS A 99 11.42 19.51 -0.60
CA LYS A 99 12.77 18.94 -0.52
C LYS A 99 12.94 17.84 0.55
N LYS A 100 11.88 17.49 1.27
CA LYS A 100 11.94 16.53 2.37
C LYS A 100 10.72 15.60 2.36
N LEU A 101 10.95 14.33 2.67
CA LEU A 101 9.92 13.35 2.99
C LEU A 101 10.23 12.71 4.34
N GLU A 102 9.24 12.60 5.19
CA GLU A 102 9.22 11.75 6.38
C GLU A 102 8.07 10.76 6.26
N TYR A 103 8.37 9.48 6.42
CA TYR A 103 7.38 8.41 6.32
C TYR A 103 7.66 7.35 7.37
N SER A 104 6.63 6.92 8.07
CA SER A 104 6.69 5.83 9.03
C SER A 104 5.56 4.83 8.80
N ASN A 105 5.88 3.54 8.85
CA ASN A 105 4.92 2.46 8.79
C ASN A 105 5.34 1.31 9.70
N SER A 106 4.55 1.04 10.72
CA SER A 106 4.77 -0.03 11.70
C SER A 106 4.20 -1.39 11.29
N ARG A 107 3.71 -1.53 10.06
CA ARG A 107 3.06 -2.75 9.56
C ARG A 107 3.67 -3.24 8.25
N CYS A 108 4.98 -3.26 8.17
CA CYS A 108 5.70 -3.78 7.02
C CYS A 108 5.98 -5.27 7.18
N ASN A 109 5.74 -6.06 6.14
CA ASN A 109 6.16 -7.45 6.14
C ASN A 109 7.70 -7.53 6.07
N PRO A 110 8.38 -8.36 6.88
CA PRO A 110 9.82 -8.55 6.77
C PRO A 110 10.26 -8.96 5.37
N GLY A 111 11.51 -8.64 5.02
CA GLY A 111 12.12 -8.96 3.73
C GLY A 111 12.86 -7.79 3.11
N ASP A 112 13.28 -7.99 1.87
CA ASP A 112 14.06 -7.01 1.12
C ASP A 112 13.15 -6.08 0.33
N TYR A 113 13.49 -4.80 0.38
CA TYR A 113 12.75 -3.73 -0.28
C TYR A 113 13.71 -2.86 -1.09
N GLU A 114 13.17 -2.19 -2.07
CA GLU A 114 13.82 -1.15 -2.85
C GLU A 114 13.05 0.16 -2.66
N ILE A 115 13.76 1.29 -2.71
CA ILE A 115 13.14 2.61 -2.73
C ILE A 115 13.55 3.29 -4.02
N LYS A 116 12.56 3.84 -4.72
CA LYS A 116 12.74 4.61 -5.96
C LYS A 116 12.17 6.00 -5.77
N LEU A 117 12.90 7.00 -6.22
CA LEU A 117 12.42 8.37 -6.32
C LEU A 117 12.29 8.73 -7.79
N ILE A 118 11.11 9.17 -8.19
CA ILE A 118 10.78 9.63 -9.53
C ILE A 118 10.58 11.14 -9.46
N GLY A 119 11.27 11.88 -10.31
CA GLY A 119 11.05 13.32 -10.44
C GLY A 119 9.81 13.57 -11.31
N ASP A 120 8.74 14.02 -10.71
CA ASP A 120 7.49 14.38 -11.40
C ASP A 120 7.65 15.80 -11.96
N LEU A 121 8.21 15.88 -13.17
CA LEU A 121 8.56 17.15 -13.80
C LEU A 121 7.36 17.88 -14.42
N ASN A 122 6.37 17.12 -14.88
CA ASN A 122 5.13 17.66 -15.45
C ASN A 122 4.04 17.89 -14.40
N GLY A 123 4.19 17.32 -13.20
CA GLY A 123 3.30 17.51 -12.05
C GLY A 123 1.99 16.74 -12.13
N ASP A 124 1.89 15.71 -12.98
CA ASP A 124 0.68 14.90 -13.16
C ASP A 124 0.53 13.80 -12.10
N GLY A 125 1.59 13.52 -11.34
CA GLY A 125 1.61 12.52 -10.27
C GLY A 125 1.79 11.10 -10.76
N TYR A 126 2.27 10.92 -11.99
CA TYR A 126 2.62 9.63 -12.60
C TYR A 126 3.98 9.73 -13.28
N TRP A 127 4.66 8.59 -13.41
CA TRP A 127 5.87 8.56 -14.22
C TRP A 127 5.54 8.67 -15.71
N THR A 128 6.14 9.63 -16.38
CA THR A 128 5.92 9.91 -17.80
C THR A 128 7.10 9.41 -18.62
N VAL A 129 6.83 8.59 -19.64
CA VAL A 129 7.83 8.19 -20.63
C VAL A 129 8.20 9.40 -21.52
N GLY A 130 9.44 9.40 -21.99
CA GLY A 130 9.86 10.41 -22.96
C GLY A 130 9.10 10.31 -24.30
N ASN A 131 9.21 11.34 -25.11
CA ASN A 131 8.67 11.38 -26.46
C ASN A 131 9.78 11.81 -27.44
N ILE A 132 10.21 10.90 -28.30
CA ILE A 132 11.31 11.15 -29.25
C ILE A 132 10.93 12.21 -30.28
N GLU A 133 9.70 12.19 -30.78
CA GLU A 133 9.24 13.15 -31.79
C GLU A 133 9.21 14.59 -31.24
N LYS A 134 8.83 14.72 -29.96
CA LYS A 134 8.78 16.01 -29.25
C LYS A 134 10.10 16.34 -28.56
N LYS A 135 11.13 15.50 -28.67
CA LYS A 135 12.43 15.65 -27.99
C LYS A 135 12.30 15.83 -26.47
N VAL A 136 11.31 15.16 -25.86
CA VAL A 136 11.08 15.16 -24.41
C VAL A 136 11.73 13.93 -23.82
N LEU A 137 12.60 14.09 -22.82
CA LEU A 137 13.21 13.00 -22.08
C LEU A 137 12.20 12.40 -21.11
N PRO A 138 12.35 11.08 -20.75
CA PRO A 138 11.56 10.50 -19.68
C PRO A 138 11.86 11.16 -18.34
N GLU A 139 10.92 11.11 -17.44
CA GLU A 139 11.14 11.57 -16.08
C GLU A 139 12.21 10.75 -15.38
N PRO A 140 13.11 11.41 -14.62
CA PRO A 140 14.23 10.74 -13.99
C PRO A 140 13.76 9.82 -12.86
N ILE A 141 14.39 8.64 -12.80
CA ILE A 141 14.21 7.68 -11.71
C ILE A 141 15.57 7.51 -11.03
N VAL A 142 15.59 7.62 -9.71
CA VAL A 142 16.78 7.40 -8.89
C VAL A 142 16.48 6.29 -7.89
N ASP A 143 17.30 5.26 -7.90
CA ASP A 143 17.20 4.16 -6.96
C ASP A 143 18.03 4.46 -5.70
N TYR A 144 17.52 4.09 -4.54
CA TYR A 144 18.29 4.11 -3.30
C TYR A 144 19.34 2.98 -3.31
N ASN A 145 20.60 3.35 -3.23
CA ASN A 145 21.71 2.38 -3.33
C ASN A 145 22.01 1.62 -2.02
N GLY A 146 21.27 1.90 -0.95
CA GLY A 146 21.46 1.22 0.33
C GLY A 146 20.69 -0.09 0.41
N VAL A 147 21.05 -0.92 1.39
CA VAL A 147 20.32 -2.14 1.70
C VAL A 147 19.13 -1.81 2.56
N LEU A 148 17.92 -2.10 2.08
CA LEU A 148 16.69 -1.99 2.85
C LEU A 148 16.14 -3.38 3.14
N GLN A 149 16.69 -4.02 4.16
CA GLN A 149 16.18 -5.28 4.69
C GLN A 149 15.37 -5.03 5.97
N LEU A 150 14.08 -5.30 5.93
CA LEU A 150 13.21 -5.21 7.09
C LEU A 150 13.21 -6.55 7.85
N LYS A 151 13.67 -6.52 9.09
CA LYS A 151 13.71 -7.68 9.98
C LYS A 151 12.49 -7.69 10.90
N LYS A 152 11.96 -8.90 11.16
CA LYS A 152 10.85 -9.14 12.09
C LYS A 152 11.07 -8.45 13.44
N ASN A 153 10.04 -7.76 13.95
CA ASN A 153 10.05 -7.05 15.24
C ASN A 153 11.16 -5.98 15.37
N TRP A 154 11.62 -5.45 14.25
CA TRP A 154 12.68 -4.47 14.20
C TRP A 154 12.21 -3.17 13.56
N THR A 155 12.74 -2.06 14.03
CA THR A 155 12.59 -0.75 13.38
C THR A 155 13.81 -0.48 12.51
N SER A 156 13.60 -0.27 11.23
CA SER A 156 14.64 0.10 10.26
C SER A 156 14.51 1.59 9.98
N ASN A 157 15.56 2.34 10.33
CA ASN A 157 15.67 3.78 10.07
C ASN A 157 16.51 4.00 8.82
N ILE A 158 15.92 4.55 7.78
CA ILE A 158 16.58 4.85 6.52
C ILE A 158 16.64 6.35 6.32
N GLN A 159 17.83 6.83 6.07
CA GLN A 159 18.09 8.22 5.70
C GLN A 159 18.69 8.26 4.30
N TRP A 160 18.05 8.98 3.42
CA TRP A 160 18.51 9.18 2.05
C TRP A 160 18.70 10.68 1.79
N ASP A 161 19.93 11.09 1.60
CA ASP A 161 20.29 12.48 1.36
C ASP A 161 20.78 12.64 -0.09
N PHE A 162 20.13 13.52 -0.85
CA PHE A 162 20.52 13.91 -2.21
C PHE A 162 21.56 15.06 -2.22
N LYS A 163 22.42 15.17 -1.22
CA LYS A 163 23.52 16.11 -1.30
C LYS A 163 24.41 15.77 -2.49
N LEU A 164 24.55 16.73 -3.37
CA LEU A 164 25.54 16.75 -4.44
C LEU A 164 26.93 16.95 -3.85
#